data_597dd34ec5b4deedfd8949c73717ca4d
#
_entry.id   597dd34ec5b4deedfd8949c73717ca4d
#
_cell.length_a   1.000
_cell.length_b   1.000
_cell.length_c   1.000
_cell.angle_alpha   90.00
_cell.angle_beta   90.00
_cell.angle_gamma   90.00
#
_symmetry.space_group_name_H-M   'P 1'
#
loop_
_entity.id
_entity.type
_entity.pdbx_description
1 polymer ?
#
loop_
_entity_poly.entity_id
_entity_poly.type
_entity_poly.pdbx_seq_one_letter_code
_entity_poly.pdbx_strand_id
1 'polypeptide(L)'
;MNIRIGTEEDKRDIIGKYPHTKQVLGKDGYLVVAEENENIEAFAWAFVQKIPAPIDKSEMFINVIETVESKYQRKGIASNLIKKLIELAKAQSLYQIRAYCDINNISSHKLWEKNNFMISPVKNQNGQILGSYVALLL
;
A
#
# COMPACT_ATOMS: atom_id res chain seq x y z
N MET A 1 -11.90 4.35 14.89
CA MET A 1 -10.51 4.33 14.40
C MET A 1 -10.29 5.48 13.41
N ASN A 2 -9.25 6.24 13.61
CA ASN A 2 -8.95 7.40 12.78
C ASN A 2 -7.92 7.05 11.69
N ILE A 3 -8.25 7.29 10.44
CA ILE A 3 -7.34 7.11 9.29
C ILE A 3 -6.81 8.49 8.92
N ARG A 4 -5.51 8.68 9.00
CA ARG A 4 -4.87 9.98 8.77
C ARG A 4 -3.50 9.86 8.12
N ILE A 5 -3.01 10.97 7.62
CA ILE A 5 -1.64 11.05 7.11
C ILE A 5 -0.69 10.95 8.31
N GLY A 6 0.33 10.11 8.20
CA GLY A 6 1.32 9.94 9.25
C GLY A 6 2.35 11.06 9.27
N THR A 7 2.92 11.30 10.44
CA THR A 7 3.99 12.27 10.66
C THR A 7 5.36 11.58 10.71
N GLU A 8 6.43 12.36 10.75
CA GLU A 8 7.78 11.82 10.95
C GLU A 8 7.91 11.12 12.31
N GLU A 9 7.20 11.62 13.32
CA GLU A 9 7.15 10.99 14.64
C GLU A 9 6.47 9.62 14.57
N ASP A 10 5.34 9.51 13.86
CA ASP A 10 4.66 8.23 13.63
C ASP A 10 5.60 7.22 12.98
N LYS A 11 6.36 7.66 11.98
CA LYS A 11 7.32 6.83 11.28
C LYS A 11 8.40 6.29 12.22
N ARG A 12 8.96 7.15 13.07
CA ARG A 12 9.94 6.73 14.08
C ARG A 12 9.34 5.72 15.06
N ASP A 13 8.10 5.95 15.49
CA ASP A 13 7.41 5.04 16.41
C ASP A 13 7.19 3.67 15.78
N ILE A 14 6.78 3.63 14.52
CA ILE A 14 6.58 2.37 13.78
C ILE A 14 7.90 1.62 13.65
N ILE A 15 8.97 2.29 13.24
CA ILE A 15 10.29 1.68 13.10
C ILE A 15 10.82 1.18 14.45
N GLY A 16 10.57 1.93 15.52
CA GLY A 16 10.99 1.54 16.87
C GLY A 16 10.30 0.29 17.37
N LYS A 17 9.00 0.14 17.12
CA LYS A 17 8.23 -1.04 17.51
C LYS A 17 8.43 -2.22 16.57
N TYR A 18 8.61 -1.96 15.27
CA TYR A 18 8.70 -2.96 14.21
C TYR A 18 9.93 -2.70 13.36
N PRO A 19 11.14 -3.10 13.84
CA PRO A 19 12.40 -2.76 13.16
C PRO A 19 12.49 -3.20 11.70
N HIS A 20 11.76 -4.25 11.30
CA HIS A 20 11.72 -4.71 9.91
C HIS A 20 11.19 -3.64 8.95
N THR A 21 10.40 -2.67 9.46
CA THR A 21 9.80 -1.62 8.64
C THR A 21 10.82 -0.58 8.18
N LYS A 22 11.98 -0.50 8.81
CA LYS A 22 13.02 0.46 8.44
C LYS A 22 13.43 0.36 6.97
N GLN A 23 13.38 -0.84 6.41
CA GLN A 23 13.76 -1.09 5.01
C GLN A 23 12.66 -0.73 4.02
N VAL A 24 11.39 -0.70 4.46
CA VAL A 24 10.24 -0.46 3.58
C VAL A 24 9.65 0.94 3.70
N LEU A 25 9.93 1.66 4.78
CA LEU A 25 9.51 3.05 4.95
C LEU A 25 10.62 3.98 4.44
N GLY A 26 10.42 4.53 3.24
CA GLY A 26 11.39 5.40 2.60
C GLY A 26 11.37 6.83 3.14
N LYS A 27 12.14 7.73 2.50
CA LYS A 27 12.20 9.14 2.86
C LYS A 27 11.15 9.98 2.16
N ASP A 28 10.97 9.74 0.87
CA ASP A 28 10.08 10.54 0.01
C ASP A 28 8.86 9.72 -0.37
N GLY A 29 7.77 9.94 0.36
CA GLY A 29 6.55 9.22 0.10
C GLY A 29 5.46 9.59 1.09
N TYR A 30 4.43 8.76 1.15
CA TYR A 30 3.23 8.99 1.93
C TYR A 30 3.04 7.88 2.94
N LEU A 31 3.00 8.26 4.21
CA LEU A 31 2.61 7.36 5.29
C LEU A 31 1.15 7.65 5.62
N VAL A 32 0.32 6.60 5.62
CA VAL A 32 -1.05 6.67 6.10
C VAL A 32 -1.16 5.72 7.29
N VAL A 33 -1.74 6.20 8.38
CA VAL A 33 -1.88 5.41 9.61
C VAL A 33 -3.33 5.29 10.03
N ALA A 34 -3.64 4.17 10.66
CA ALA A 34 -4.89 3.92 11.35
C ALA A 34 -4.61 3.98 12.85
N GLU A 35 -5.20 4.96 13.51
CA GLU A 35 -4.95 5.24 14.92
C GLU A 35 -6.18 4.94 15.77
N GLU A 36 -5.98 4.30 16.90
CA GLU A 36 -7.02 4.06 17.89
C GLU A 36 -6.43 4.26 19.28
N ASN A 37 -7.08 5.08 20.11
CA ASN A 37 -6.63 5.38 21.48
C ASN A 37 -5.14 5.82 21.52
N GLU A 38 -4.75 6.68 20.58
CA GLU A 38 -3.40 7.24 20.45
C GLU A 38 -2.32 6.21 20.03
N ASN A 39 -2.75 5.01 19.66
CA ASN A 39 -1.84 3.97 19.16
C ASN A 39 -2.04 3.73 17.68
N ILE A 40 -0.95 3.53 16.95
CA ILE A 40 -1.00 3.16 15.54
C ILE A 40 -1.24 1.65 15.46
N GLU A 41 -2.36 1.27 14.83
CA GLU A 41 -2.79 -0.12 14.74
C GLU A 41 -2.59 -0.71 13.33
N ALA A 42 -2.43 0.14 12.34
CA ALA A 42 -2.14 -0.27 10.97
C ALA A 42 -1.50 0.90 10.23
N PHE A 43 -0.78 0.61 9.18
CA PHE A 43 -0.17 1.64 8.37
C PHE A 43 0.04 1.17 6.93
N ALA A 44 0.21 2.14 6.04
CA ALA A 44 0.59 1.91 4.65
C ALA A 44 1.65 2.94 4.25
N TRP A 45 2.56 2.53 3.39
CA TRP A 45 3.56 3.42 2.81
C TRP A 45 3.53 3.32 1.29
N ALA A 46 3.53 4.46 0.63
CA ALA A 46 3.54 4.55 -0.81
C ALA A 46 4.48 5.67 -1.26
N PHE A 47 5.00 5.56 -2.48
CA PHE A 47 5.84 6.59 -3.07
C PHE A 47 5.40 6.84 -4.52
N VAL A 48 5.79 8.01 -5.05
CA VAL A 48 5.50 8.38 -6.43
C VAL A 48 6.71 8.08 -7.30
N GLN A 49 6.48 7.43 -8.42
CA GLN A 49 7.52 7.14 -9.40
C GLN A 49 7.01 7.36 -10.82
N LYS A 50 7.94 7.56 -11.74
CA LYS A 50 7.60 7.77 -13.14
C LYS A 50 7.45 6.43 -13.86
N ILE A 51 6.40 6.31 -14.67
CA ILE A 51 6.22 5.19 -15.59
C ILE A 51 6.96 5.54 -16.88
N PRO A 52 7.86 4.66 -17.40
CA PRO A 52 8.61 4.95 -18.61
C PRO A 52 7.74 5.16 -19.84
N ALA A 53 8.33 5.76 -20.88
CA ALA A 53 7.69 5.83 -22.18
C ALA A 53 7.25 4.44 -22.64
N PRO A 54 6.13 4.31 -23.38
CA PRO A 54 5.34 5.38 -24.01
C PRO A 54 4.31 6.06 -23.08
N ILE A 55 4.07 5.54 -21.88
CA ILE A 55 3.06 6.10 -20.96
C ILE A 55 3.52 7.46 -20.45
N ASP A 56 4.75 7.56 -19.97
CA ASP A 56 5.41 8.80 -19.55
C ASP A 56 4.57 9.66 -18.56
N LYS A 57 3.98 9.00 -17.57
CA LYS A 57 3.18 9.62 -16.51
C LYS A 57 3.68 9.15 -15.15
N SER A 58 3.20 9.76 -14.08
CA SER A 58 3.58 9.36 -12.73
C SER A 58 2.52 8.48 -12.09
N GLU A 59 2.96 7.53 -11.28
CA GLU A 59 2.11 6.62 -10.52
C GLU A 59 2.45 6.64 -9.04
N MET A 60 1.51 6.24 -8.21
CA MET A 60 1.76 5.93 -6.81
C MET A 60 1.97 4.42 -6.68
N PHE A 61 3.08 4.02 -6.04
CA PHE A 61 3.35 2.60 -5.77
C PHE A 61 3.24 2.34 -4.27
N ILE A 62 2.34 1.44 -3.89
CA ILE A 62 2.16 1.05 -2.49
C ILE A 62 3.17 -0.04 -2.17
N ASN A 63 4.12 0.28 -1.30
CA ASN A 63 5.21 -0.63 -0.95
C ASN A 63 4.86 -1.56 0.22
N VAL A 64 4.03 -1.09 1.15
CA VAL A 64 3.63 -1.89 2.30
C VAL A 64 2.25 -1.47 2.81
N ILE A 65 1.46 -2.47 3.22
CA ILE A 65 0.26 -2.28 4.03
C ILE A 65 0.35 -3.32 5.14
N GLU A 66 0.33 -2.89 6.37
CA GLU A 66 0.49 -3.79 7.50
C GLU A 66 -0.48 -3.45 8.63
N THR A 67 -1.12 -4.47 9.17
CA THR A 67 -1.93 -4.39 10.38
C THR A 67 -1.10 -4.96 11.53
N VAL A 68 -0.92 -4.15 12.55
CA VAL A 68 -0.02 -4.43 13.67
C VAL A 68 -0.46 -5.63 14.49
N GLU A 69 -1.78 -5.78 14.70
CA GLU A 69 -2.33 -6.89 15.46
C GLU A 69 -3.38 -7.65 14.66
N SER A 70 -3.41 -8.98 14.84
CA SER A 70 -4.32 -9.87 14.12
C SER A 70 -5.80 -9.53 14.37
N LYS A 71 -6.14 -8.96 15.54
CA LYS A 71 -7.53 -8.57 15.86
C LYS A 71 -8.11 -7.54 14.89
N TYR A 72 -7.27 -6.78 14.20
CA TYR A 72 -7.69 -5.77 13.22
C TYR A 72 -7.75 -6.28 11.80
N GLN A 73 -7.26 -7.48 11.56
CA GLN A 73 -7.37 -8.10 10.23
C GLN A 73 -8.84 -8.39 9.95
N ARG A 74 -9.25 -8.21 8.68
CA ARG A 74 -10.62 -8.45 8.21
C ARG A 74 -11.66 -7.42 8.69
N LYS A 75 -11.25 -6.32 9.32
CA LYS A 75 -12.18 -5.24 9.75
C LYS A 75 -12.25 -4.08 8.75
N GLY A 76 -11.75 -4.27 7.54
CA GLY A 76 -11.79 -3.22 6.52
C GLY A 76 -10.77 -2.11 6.72
N ILE A 77 -9.85 -2.24 7.66
CA ILE A 77 -8.84 -1.22 7.95
C ILE A 77 -7.90 -1.04 6.76
N ALA A 78 -7.41 -2.14 6.19
CA ALA A 78 -6.54 -2.09 5.02
C ALA A 78 -7.23 -1.40 3.83
N SER A 79 -8.53 -1.70 3.62
CA SER A 79 -9.32 -1.01 2.59
C SER A 79 -9.39 0.49 2.84
N ASN A 80 -9.54 0.91 4.10
CA ASN A 80 -9.58 2.33 4.44
C ASN A 80 -8.23 3.02 4.21
N LEU A 81 -7.12 2.32 4.48
CA LEU A 81 -5.79 2.84 4.16
C LEU A 81 -5.63 3.01 2.65
N ILE A 82 -6.06 2.02 1.86
CA ILE A 82 -6.03 2.09 0.39
C ILE A 82 -6.87 3.26 -0.11
N LYS A 83 -8.08 3.45 0.42
CA LYS A 83 -8.96 4.56 0.03
C LYS A 83 -8.29 5.91 0.30
N LYS A 84 -7.60 6.05 1.42
CA LYS A 84 -6.87 7.28 1.74
C LYS A 84 -5.73 7.53 0.75
N LEU A 85 -5.00 6.50 0.39
CA LEU A 85 -3.93 6.61 -0.61
C LEU A 85 -4.49 6.96 -1.99
N ILE A 86 -5.66 6.42 -2.36
CA ILE A 86 -6.33 6.77 -3.62
C ILE A 86 -6.71 8.25 -3.62
N GLU A 87 -7.26 8.77 -2.51
CA GLU A 87 -7.55 10.21 -2.38
C GLU A 87 -6.30 11.06 -2.64
N LEU A 88 -5.19 10.70 -1.98
CA LEU A 88 -3.92 11.43 -2.14
C LEU A 88 -3.40 11.38 -3.58
N ALA A 89 -3.51 10.21 -4.22
CA ALA A 89 -3.07 10.02 -5.60
C ALA A 89 -3.92 10.86 -6.57
N LYS A 90 -5.25 10.88 -6.38
CA LYS A 90 -6.15 11.69 -7.18
C LYS A 90 -5.89 13.18 -7.00
N ALA A 91 -5.63 13.61 -5.77
CA ALA A 91 -5.34 15.02 -5.47
C ALA A 91 -4.09 15.52 -6.19
N GLN A 92 -3.16 14.63 -6.50
CA GLN A 92 -1.93 14.93 -7.23
C GLN A 92 -2.03 14.66 -8.74
N SER A 93 -3.22 14.30 -9.22
CA SER A 93 -3.46 14.00 -10.64
C SER A 93 -2.54 12.89 -11.18
N LEU A 94 -2.27 11.88 -10.37
CA LEU A 94 -1.46 10.75 -10.79
C LEU A 94 -2.24 9.85 -11.74
N TYR A 95 -1.51 9.15 -12.62
CA TYR A 95 -2.10 8.30 -13.66
C TYR A 95 -2.77 7.06 -13.07
N GLN A 96 -2.10 6.41 -12.13
CA GLN A 96 -2.59 5.18 -11.50
C GLN A 96 -1.96 4.98 -10.12
N ILE A 97 -2.52 4.02 -9.38
CA ILE A 97 -1.95 3.51 -8.14
C ILE A 97 -1.72 2.01 -8.32
N ARG A 98 -0.57 1.50 -7.89
CA ARG A 98 -0.14 0.13 -8.17
C ARG A 98 0.55 -0.48 -6.96
N ALA A 99 0.52 -1.81 -6.86
CA ALA A 99 1.23 -2.57 -5.84
C ALA A 99 1.62 -3.95 -6.40
N TYR A 100 2.47 -4.67 -5.66
CA TYR A 100 2.80 -6.06 -5.94
C TYR A 100 2.20 -6.95 -4.85
N CYS A 101 1.64 -8.08 -5.25
CA CYS A 101 1.05 -9.05 -4.35
C CYS A 101 1.63 -10.43 -4.61
N ASP A 102 2.24 -11.03 -3.58
CA ASP A 102 2.82 -12.37 -3.68
C ASP A 102 1.72 -13.41 -3.88
N ILE A 103 2.03 -14.49 -4.63
CA ILE A 103 1.07 -15.54 -4.95
C ILE A 103 0.48 -16.21 -3.70
N ASN A 104 1.26 -16.31 -2.64
CA ASN A 104 0.85 -16.97 -1.41
C ASN A 104 -0.04 -16.10 -0.51
N ASN A 105 -0.21 -14.83 -0.87
CA ASN A 105 -0.99 -13.89 -0.07
C ASN A 105 -2.43 -13.77 -0.58
N ILE A 106 -3.24 -14.79 -0.29
CA ILE A 106 -4.64 -14.88 -0.72
C ILE A 106 -5.47 -13.73 -0.15
N SER A 107 -5.27 -13.38 1.12
CA SER A 107 -5.99 -12.28 1.77
C SER A 107 -5.73 -10.96 1.07
N SER A 108 -4.50 -10.73 0.62
CA SER A 108 -4.12 -9.53 -0.11
C SER A 108 -4.78 -9.47 -1.49
N HIS A 109 -4.85 -10.61 -2.21
CA HIS A 109 -5.56 -10.67 -3.50
C HIS A 109 -7.02 -10.25 -3.36
N LYS A 110 -7.73 -10.77 -2.34
CA LYS A 110 -9.11 -10.41 -2.07
C LYS A 110 -9.27 -8.92 -1.74
N LEU A 111 -8.32 -8.37 -1.00
CA LEU A 111 -8.29 -6.95 -0.66
C LEU A 111 -8.25 -6.08 -1.91
N TRP A 112 -7.37 -6.41 -2.87
CA TRP A 112 -7.23 -5.66 -4.10
C TRP A 112 -8.46 -5.78 -5.00
N GLU A 113 -9.01 -6.98 -5.14
CA GLU A 113 -10.24 -7.20 -5.89
C GLU A 113 -11.39 -6.38 -5.32
N LYS A 114 -11.55 -6.39 -4.00
CA LYS A 114 -12.59 -5.63 -3.30
C LYS A 114 -12.49 -4.13 -3.55
N ASN A 115 -11.29 -3.62 -3.77
CA ASN A 115 -11.04 -2.21 -4.05
C ASN A 115 -10.95 -1.89 -5.54
N ASN A 116 -11.41 -2.82 -6.39
CA ASN A 116 -11.51 -2.66 -7.85
C ASN A 116 -10.18 -2.53 -8.59
N PHE A 117 -9.11 -3.05 -8.02
CA PHE A 117 -7.82 -3.11 -8.70
C PHE A 117 -7.83 -4.22 -9.74
N MET A 118 -7.21 -3.93 -10.89
CA MET A 118 -6.95 -4.94 -11.93
C MET A 118 -5.76 -5.78 -11.49
N ILE A 119 -5.82 -7.09 -11.77
CA ILE A 119 -4.79 -8.04 -11.36
C ILE A 119 -4.08 -8.58 -12.59
N SER A 120 -2.75 -8.42 -12.64
CA SER A 120 -1.90 -8.89 -13.74
C SER A 120 -0.88 -9.89 -13.22
N PRO A 121 -1.03 -11.19 -13.54
CA PRO A 121 -0.08 -12.20 -13.07
C PRO A 121 1.34 -11.98 -13.57
N VAL A 122 2.31 -12.26 -12.71
CA VAL A 122 3.74 -12.23 -13.04
C VAL A 122 4.24 -13.67 -13.13
N LYS A 123 4.82 -14.03 -14.26
CA LYS A 123 5.33 -15.38 -14.51
C LYS A 123 6.83 -15.39 -14.66
N ASN A 124 7.48 -16.48 -14.23
CA ASN A 124 8.88 -16.71 -14.53
C ASN A 124 9.05 -17.30 -15.94
N GLN A 125 10.29 -17.60 -16.34
CA GLN A 125 10.59 -18.15 -17.67
C GLN A 125 9.92 -19.51 -17.93
N ASN A 126 9.63 -20.27 -16.86
CA ASN A 126 8.98 -21.58 -16.95
C ASN A 126 7.44 -21.50 -16.94
N GLY A 127 6.88 -20.30 -16.96
CA GLY A 127 5.44 -20.08 -16.93
C GLY A 127 4.82 -20.22 -15.53
N GLN A 128 5.63 -20.37 -14.50
CA GLN A 128 5.15 -20.45 -13.12
C GLN A 128 4.75 -19.06 -12.61
N ILE A 129 3.55 -18.95 -12.03
CA ILE A 129 3.07 -17.68 -11.48
C ILE A 129 3.78 -17.41 -10.15
N LEU A 130 4.41 -16.24 -10.04
CA LEU A 130 5.14 -15.80 -8.86
C LEU A 130 4.30 -14.89 -7.96
N GLY A 131 3.38 -14.16 -8.53
CA GLY A 131 2.54 -13.19 -7.87
C GLY A 131 1.78 -12.37 -8.88
N SER A 132 1.32 -11.20 -8.49
CA SER A 132 0.58 -10.30 -9.39
C SER A 132 0.92 -8.85 -9.11
N TYR A 133 1.01 -8.04 -10.16
CA TYR A 133 0.85 -6.61 -10.02
C TYR A 133 -0.63 -6.29 -9.97
N VAL A 134 -0.99 -5.35 -9.11
CA VAL A 134 -2.36 -4.87 -8.99
C VAL A 134 -2.36 -3.36 -9.25
N ALA A 135 -3.32 -2.87 -10.01
CA ALA A 135 -3.36 -1.47 -10.42
C ALA A 135 -4.78 -0.94 -10.52
N LEU A 136 -4.94 0.34 -10.19
CA LEU A 136 -6.18 1.09 -10.35
C LEU A 136 -5.88 2.35 -11.13
N LEU A 137 -6.52 2.52 -12.29
CA LEU A 137 -6.46 3.78 -13.05
C LEU A 137 -7.25 4.86 -12.32
N LEU A 138 -6.69 6.03 -12.24
CA LEU A 138 -7.28 7.15 -11.50
C LEU A 138 -8.00 8.16 -12.39
#